data_858d318b13cccc3572f380e77b25ff62
#
_entry.id   858d318b13cccc3572f380e77b25ff62
#
_cell.length_a   1.000
_cell.length_b   1.000
_cell.length_c   1.000
_cell.angle_alpha   90.00
_cell.angle_beta   90.00
_cell.angle_gamma   90.00
#
_symmetry.space_group_name_H-M   'P 1'
#
loop_
_entity.id
_entity.type
_entity.pdbx_description
1 polymer ?
#
loop_
_entity_poly.entity_id
_entity_poly.type
_entity_poly.pdbx_seq_one_letter_code
_entity_poly.pdbx_strand_id
1 'polypeptide(L)'
;MPHIHEHIDFTVAIFVVHAGKVLVIHHKKLDRWLPLGGHIELDEDPEQAALRETLEESGLEVELLGERPPTTGPGTRALIAPRFLDIHRISETHEHIGMIYFARPKSGQGPAGQVTLAPAEHHQIRWCDSQELDALEPAMSEAVKFYCRTAIQEV
;
A
#
# COMPACT_ATOMS: atom_id res chain seq x y z
N MET A 1 10.04 8.89 8.88
CA MET A 1 9.66 8.01 9.99
C MET A 1 10.87 7.30 10.57
N PRO A 2 11.05 7.28 11.89
CA PRO A 2 12.14 6.52 12.46
C PRO A 2 11.93 5.02 12.20
N HIS A 3 13.04 4.31 11.99
CA HIS A 3 13.00 2.86 11.82
C HIS A 3 12.71 2.18 13.15
N ILE A 4 11.93 1.10 13.10
CA ILE A 4 11.58 0.32 14.28
C ILE A 4 12.68 -0.69 14.60
N HIS A 5 13.24 -1.30 13.56
CA HIS A 5 14.33 -2.26 13.67
C HIS A 5 15.60 -1.69 13.03
N GLU A 6 16.75 -2.16 13.51
CA GLU A 6 18.03 -1.59 13.08
C GLU A 6 18.36 -1.87 11.61
N HIS A 7 18.15 -3.09 11.15
CA HIS A 7 18.57 -3.52 9.81
C HIS A 7 17.41 -3.78 8.86
N ILE A 8 16.35 -4.42 9.34
CA ILE A 8 15.21 -4.81 8.52
C ILE A 8 13.93 -4.42 9.23
N ASP A 9 13.13 -3.58 8.58
CA ASP A 9 11.79 -3.25 9.03
C ASP A 9 10.73 -3.98 8.22
N PHE A 10 9.59 -4.22 8.85
CA PHE A 10 8.40 -4.78 8.20
C PHE A 10 7.46 -3.66 7.81
N THR A 11 7.08 -3.64 6.55
CA THR A 11 6.21 -2.61 5.99
C THR A 11 5.04 -3.22 5.24
N VAL A 12 4.00 -2.43 5.03
CA VAL A 12 2.87 -2.77 4.17
C VAL A 12 2.82 -1.81 3.00
N ALA A 13 2.40 -2.31 1.85
CA ALA A 13 2.11 -1.50 0.68
C ALA A 13 0.73 -1.89 0.18
N ILE A 14 -0.14 -0.91 -0.02
CA ILE A 14 -1.54 -1.14 -0.35
C ILE A 14 -1.83 -0.54 -1.72
N PHE A 15 -2.19 -1.40 -2.66
CA PHE A 15 -2.58 -1.03 -4.02
C PHE A 15 -4.11 -1.04 -4.08
N VAL A 16 -4.69 0.13 -3.87
CA VAL A 16 -6.15 0.30 -3.88
C VAL A 16 -6.60 0.52 -5.30
N VAL A 17 -7.52 -0.31 -5.78
CA VAL A 17 -8.04 -0.22 -7.15
C VAL A 17 -9.54 0.09 -7.13
N HIS A 18 -9.94 1.02 -7.98
CA HIS A 18 -11.33 1.37 -8.20
C HIS A 18 -11.53 1.77 -9.65
N ALA A 19 -12.55 1.20 -10.29
CA ALA A 19 -12.91 1.50 -11.68
C ALA A 19 -11.71 1.42 -12.66
N GLY A 20 -10.88 0.39 -12.51
CA GLY A 20 -9.73 0.16 -13.39
C GLY A 20 -8.53 1.07 -13.15
N LYS A 21 -8.52 1.80 -12.04
CA LYS A 21 -7.43 2.69 -11.68
C LYS A 21 -6.88 2.35 -10.31
N VAL A 22 -5.56 2.51 -10.16
CA VAL A 22 -4.85 2.29 -8.90
C VAL A 22 -4.50 3.63 -8.26
N LEU A 23 -4.59 3.70 -6.94
CA LEU A 23 -4.27 4.90 -6.20
C LEU A 23 -2.78 4.97 -5.90
N VAL A 24 -2.13 6.05 -6.29
CA VAL A 24 -0.70 6.28 -6.07
C VAL A 24 -0.46 7.66 -5.50
N ILE A 25 0.63 7.80 -4.77
CA ILE A 25 1.04 9.04 -4.13
C ILE A 25 2.42 9.46 -4.61
N HIS A 26 2.65 10.78 -4.70
CA HIS A 26 3.98 11.34 -4.92
C HIS A 26 4.57 11.71 -3.55
N HIS A 27 5.46 10.87 -3.05
CA HIS A 27 6.07 11.01 -1.73
C HIS A 27 7.09 12.15 -1.71
N LYS A 28 6.95 13.10 -0.78
CA LYS A 28 7.82 14.29 -0.71
C LYS A 28 9.27 13.96 -0.45
N LYS A 29 9.54 13.17 0.58
CA LYS A 29 10.91 12.88 1.03
C LYS A 29 11.68 12.03 0.03
N LEU A 30 11.03 11.04 -0.57
CA LEU A 30 11.67 10.11 -1.50
C LEU A 30 11.62 10.59 -2.95
N ASP A 31 10.78 11.60 -3.24
CA ASP A 31 10.53 12.10 -4.59
C ASP A 31 10.21 10.97 -5.58
N ARG A 32 9.27 10.12 -5.19
CA ARG A 32 8.85 8.94 -5.97
C ARG A 32 7.35 8.75 -5.91
N TRP A 33 6.83 8.17 -6.98
CA TRP A 33 5.44 7.71 -7.01
C TRP A 33 5.40 6.30 -6.42
N LEU A 34 4.58 6.14 -5.39
CA LEU A 34 4.49 4.93 -4.58
C LEU A 34 3.03 4.55 -4.33
N PRO A 35 2.75 3.28 -3.97
CA PRO A 35 1.44 2.95 -3.38
C PRO A 35 1.33 3.57 -2.00
N LEU A 36 0.15 3.46 -1.41
CA LEU A 36 -0.03 3.78 0.01
C LEU A 36 0.72 2.74 0.85
N GLY A 37 1.15 3.13 2.05
CA GLY A 37 1.81 2.19 2.93
C GLY A 37 2.70 2.83 3.96
N GLY A 38 3.35 1.99 4.75
CA GLY A 38 4.25 2.41 5.80
C GLY A 38 4.66 1.25 6.70
N HIS A 39 5.27 1.59 7.84
CA HIS A 39 5.76 0.60 8.80
C HIS A 39 4.63 -0.08 9.56
N ILE A 40 4.82 -1.36 9.86
CA ILE A 40 4.00 -2.09 10.83
C ILE A 40 4.54 -1.74 12.21
N GLU A 41 3.71 -1.11 13.04
CA GLU A 41 4.10 -0.72 14.39
C GLU A 41 4.19 -1.94 15.33
N LEU A 42 4.86 -1.78 16.46
CA LEU A 42 5.12 -2.89 17.40
C LEU A 42 3.87 -3.55 17.96
N ASP A 43 2.76 -2.84 18.01
CA ASP A 43 1.50 -3.29 18.60
C ASP A 43 0.41 -3.59 17.56
N GLU A 44 0.76 -3.64 16.28
CA GLU A 44 -0.23 -3.92 15.23
C GLU A 44 0.17 -5.09 14.34
N ASP A 45 -0.82 -5.77 13.78
CA ASP A 45 -0.60 -6.76 12.75
C ASP A 45 -0.58 -6.11 11.36
N PRO A 46 -0.20 -6.85 10.30
CA PRO A 46 -0.13 -6.29 8.96
C PRO A 46 -1.46 -5.74 8.43
N GLU A 47 -2.60 -6.35 8.76
CA GLU A 47 -3.91 -5.85 8.32
C GLU A 47 -4.23 -4.52 9.00
N GLN A 48 -3.99 -4.42 10.30
CA GLN A 48 -4.20 -3.18 11.05
C GLN A 48 -3.34 -2.05 10.50
N ALA A 49 -2.06 -2.34 10.22
CA ALA A 49 -1.14 -1.37 9.62
C ALA A 49 -1.64 -0.92 8.23
N ALA A 50 -2.05 -1.86 7.40
CA ALA A 50 -2.54 -1.56 6.04
C ALA A 50 -3.77 -0.66 6.07
N LEU A 51 -4.73 -0.97 6.93
CA LEU A 51 -5.97 -0.16 7.06
C LEU A 51 -5.67 1.23 7.62
N ARG A 52 -4.81 1.31 8.63
CA ARG A 52 -4.41 2.57 9.25
C ARG A 52 -3.68 3.49 8.25
N GLU A 53 -2.66 2.97 7.58
CA GLU A 53 -1.89 3.76 6.61
C GLU A 53 -2.76 4.24 5.45
N THR A 54 -3.67 3.39 4.96
CA THR A 54 -4.58 3.77 3.89
C THR A 54 -5.49 4.92 4.32
N LEU A 55 -6.05 4.83 5.52
CA LEU A 55 -6.93 5.86 6.06
C LEU A 55 -6.17 7.18 6.28
N GLU A 56 -4.98 7.11 6.88
CA GLU A 56 -4.17 8.29 7.15
C GLU A 56 -3.74 9.00 5.87
N GLU A 57 -3.35 8.26 4.85
CA GLU A 57 -2.79 8.83 3.62
C GLU A 57 -3.83 9.25 2.60
N SER A 58 -4.99 8.62 2.58
CA SER A 58 -6.02 8.86 1.55
C SER A 58 -7.40 9.21 2.07
N GLY A 59 -7.66 8.99 3.34
CA GLY A 59 -9.01 9.14 3.90
C GLY A 59 -9.96 8.00 3.54
N LEU A 60 -9.49 6.96 2.84
CA LEU A 60 -10.33 5.84 2.42
C LEU A 60 -10.36 4.72 3.44
N GLU A 61 -11.55 4.19 3.67
CA GLU A 61 -11.72 2.88 4.28
C GLU A 61 -11.77 1.85 3.16
N VAL A 62 -10.97 0.80 3.28
CA VAL A 62 -10.82 -0.20 2.23
C VAL A 62 -11.06 -1.61 2.76
N GLU A 63 -11.34 -2.50 1.83
CA GLU A 63 -11.37 -3.94 2.05
C GLU A 63 -10.12 -4.53 1.43
N LEU A 64 -9.29 -5.20 2.26
CA LEU A 64 -8.13 -5.92 1.78
C LEU A 64 -8.58 -7.22 1.11
N LEU A 65 -7.97 -7.55 -0.01
CA LEU A 65 -8.29 -8.74 -0.79
C LEU A 65 -7.23 -9.81 -0.54
N GLY A 66 -7.65 -11.06 -0.48
CA GLY A 66 -6.74 -12.19 -0.25
C GLY A 66 -7.42 -13.30 0.53
N GLU A 67 -6.65 -14.32 0.83
CA GLU A 67 -7.14 -15.51 1.51
C GLU A 67 -6.69 -15.53 2.95
N ARG A 68 -7.56 -16.07 3.80
CA ARG A 68 -7.24 -16.41 5.19
C ARG A 68 -7.11 -17.92 5.32
N PRO A 69 -6.28 -18.43 6.23
CA PRO A 69 -6.36 -19.85 6.59
C PRO A 69 -7.80 -20.22 6.95
N PRO A 70 -8.32 -21.36 6.45
CA PRO A 70 -9.72 -21.74 6.69
C PRO A 70 -10.01 -22.10 8.14
N THR A 71 -8.99 -22.52 8.87
CA THR A 71 -9.12 -22.87 10.30
C THR A 71 -7.87 -22.44 11.06
N THR A 72 -8.08 -22.10 12.34
CA THR A 72 -6.98 -21.78 13.27
C THR A 72 -7.24 -22.45 14.61
N GLY A 73 -6.18 -22.64 15.40
CA GLY A 73 -6.27 -23.16 16.76
C GLY A 73 -6.44 -22.07 17.82
N PRO A 74 -6.58 -22.45 19.09
CA PRO A 74 -6.63 -21.51 20.19
C PRO A 74 -5.41 -20.58 20.20
N GLY A 75 -5.65 -19.29 20.44
CA GLY A 75 -4.57 -18.30 20.48
C GLY A 75 -4.03 -17.86 19.11
N THR A 76 -4.64 -18.34 18.01
CA THR A 76 -4.22 -18.02 16.65
C THR A 76 -5.33 -17.27 15.92
N ARG A 77 -4.98 -16.11 15.34
CA ARG A 77 -5.89 -15.36 14.47
C ARG A 77 -5.46 -15.58 13.01
N ALA A 78 -6.45 -15.81 12.14
CA ALA A 78 -6.19 -15.88 10.71
C ALA A 78 -6.02 -14.48 10.14
N LEU A 79 -4.95 -14.25 9.39
CA LEU A 79 -4.71 -13.00 8.70
C LEU A 79 -4.80 -13.20 7.19
N ILE A 80 -5.16 -12.14 6.48
CA ILE A 80 -5.13 -12.15 5.02
C ILE A 80 -3.68 -12.25 4.56
N ALA A 81 -3.39 -13.23 3.71
CA ALA A 81 -2.06 -13.34 3.12
C ALA A 81 -1.82 -12.17 2.15
N PRO A 82 -0.65 -11.50 2.19
CA PRO A 82 -0.32 -10.53 1.18
C PRO A 82 -0.22 -11.19 -0.19
N ARG A 83 -0.54 -10.44 -1.24
CA ARG A 83 -0.47 -10.96 -2.61
C ARG A 83 0.96 -11.28 -3.04
N PHE A 84 1.91 -10.44 -2.61
CA PHE A 84 3.34 -10.61 -2.83
C PHE A 84 4.12 -10.21 -1.59
N LEU A 85 5.33 -10.73 -1.50
CA LEU A 85 6.33 -10.31 -0.53
C LEU A 85 7.58 -9.91 -1.30
N ASP A 86 8.21 -8.82 -0.89
CA ASP A 86 9.53 -8.48 -1.38
C ASP A 86 10.40 -7.96 -0.24
N ILE A 87 11.68 -7.81 -0.53
CA ILE A 87 12.60 -7.08 0.33
C ILE A 87 13.35 -6.09 -0.56
N HIS A 88 13.42 -4.85 -0.15
CA HIS A 88 14.09 -3.83 -0.93
C HIS A 88 14.97 -2.94 -0.05
N ARG A 89 16.06 -2.48 -0.62
CA ARG A 89 17.04 -1.66 0.08
C ARG A 89 16.57 -0.22 0.17
N ILE A 90 16.63 0.33 1.39
CA ILE A 90 16.33 1.73 1.67
C ILE A 90 17.62 2.55 1.74
N SER A 91 18.66 1.99 2.36
CA SER A 91 19.99 2.59 2.49
C SER A 91 21.04 1.50 2.47
N GLU A 92 22.32 1.87 2.59
CA GLU A 92 23.41 0.89 2.64
C GLU A 92 23.26 -0.14 3.75
N THR A 93 22.61 0.24 4.86
CA THR A 93 22.52 -0.60 6.06
C THR A 93 21.11 -0.99 6.42
N HIS A 94 20.11 -0.60 5.64
CA HIS A 94 18.71 -0.80 6.01
C HIS A 94 17.87 -1.29 4.84
N GLU A 95 17.03 -2.29 5.11
CA GLU A 95 16.09 -2.87 4.15
C GLU A 95 14.68 -2.90 4.71
N HIS A 96 13.68 -2.95 3.82
CA HIS A 96 12.29 -3.15 4.18
C HIS A 96 11.78 -4.45 3.57
N ILE A 97 11.11 -5.27 4.40
CA ILE A 97 10.29 -6.36 3.89
C ILE A 97 8.92 -5.76 3.62
N GLY A 98 8.50 -5.81 2.36
CA GLY A 98 7.21 -5.30 1.94
C GLY A 98 6.16 -6.39 1.84
N MET A 99 5.07 -6.23 2.59
CA MET A 99 3.88 -7.06 2.45
C MET A 99 2.91 -6.34 1.53
N ILE A 100 2.72 -6.88 0.33
CA ILE A 100 1.99 -6.23 -0.76
C ILE A 100 0.53 -6.67 -0.72
N TYR A 101 -0.37 -5.74 -0.43
CA TYR A 101 -1.81 -5.99 -0.39
C TYR A 101 -2.51 -5.30 -1.55
N PHE A 102 -3.52 -5.97 -2.08
CA PHE A 102 -4.47 -5.35 -2.99
C PHE A 102 -5.75 -5.07 -2.22
N ALA A 103 -6.41 -3.98 -2.57
CA ALA A 103 -7.59 -3.53 -1.85
C ALA A 103 -8.56 -2.80 -2.79
N ARG A 104 -9.79 -2.66 -2.32
CA ARG A 104 -10.80 -1.83 -2.96
C ARG A 104 -11.50 -0.98 -1.91
N PRO A 105 -12.01 0.20 -2.28
CA PRO A 105 -12.79 1.01 -1.35
C PRO A 105 -14.00 0.24 -0.84
N LYS A 106 -14.33 0.40 0.44
CA LYS A 106 -15.57 -0.12 0.98
C LYS A 106 -16.78 0.56 0.35
N SER A 107 -17.90 -0.16 0.26
CA SER A 107 -19.16 0.40 -0.22
C SER A 107 -19.59 1.61 0.63
N GLY A 108 -20.12 2.64 0.00
CA GLY A 108 -20.59 3.83 0.69
C GLY A 108 -19.52 4.87 1.02
N GLN A 109 -18.35 4.74 0.46
CA GLN A 109 -17.27 5.75 0.59
C GLN A 109 -17.50 6.92 -0.37
N GLY A 110 -18.54 7.72 -0.14
CA GLY A 110 -18.81 8.93 -0.93
C GLY A 110 -18.81 8.72 -2.45
N PRO A 111 -18.64 9.78 -3.25
CA PRO A 111 -18.39 9.60 -4.67
C PRO A 111 -17.18 8.69 -4.82
N ALA A 112 -17.36 7.60 -5.57
CA ALA A 112 -16.36 6.57 -5.69
C ALA A 112 -14.97 7.15 -6.01
N GLY A 113 -13.99 6.83 -5.19
CA GLY A 113 -12.62 7.28 -5.39
C GLY A 113 -12.30 8.69 -4.90
N GLN A 114 -13.16 9.33 -4.11
CA GLN A 114 -12.82 10.59 -3.50
C GLN A 114 -11.76 10.38 -2.41
N VAL A 115 -10.63 11.06 -2.55
CA VAL A 115 -9.49 10.90 -1.66
C VAL A 115 -9.08 12.23 -1.05
N THR A 116 -8.42 12.16 0.11
CA THR A 116 -7.87 13.32 0.80
C THR A 116 -6.36 13.18 0.89
N LEU A 117 -5.64 14.17 0.39
CA LEU A 117 -4.18 14.18 0.46
C LEU A 117 -3.70 14.43 1.88
N ALA A 118 -2.65 13.72 2.31
CA ALA A 118 -1.89 14.04 3.52
C ALA A 118 -0.74 14.99 3.15
N PRO A 119 -0.92 16.32 3.25
CA PRO A 119 0.00 17.29 2.65
C PRO A 119 1.37 17.37 3.32
N ALA A 120 1.49 16.89 4.55
CA ALA A 120 2.77 16.87 5.25
C ALA A 120 3.75 15.87 4.64
N GLU A 121 3.26 14.79 4.05
CA GLU A 121 4.06 13.68 3.55
C GLU A 121 4.07 13.56 2.02
N HIS A 122 3.04 14.05 1.34
CA HIS A 122 2.85 13.81 -0.08
C HIS A 122 2.57 15.09 -0.85
N HIS A 123 3.12 15.17 -2.07
CA HIS A 123 2.85 16.26 -3.01
C HIS A 123 1.50 16.09 -3.69
N GLN A 124 1.19 14.86 -4.10
CA GLN A 124 -0.02 14.54 -4.85
C GLN A 124 -0.52 13.14 -4.50
N ILE A 125 -1.81 12.94 -4.72
CA ILE A 125 -2.46 11.64 -4.71
C ILE A 125 -3.31 11.53 -5.98
N ARG A 126 -3.20 10.43 -6.72
CA ARG A 126 -3.86 10.27 -8.01
C ARG A 126 -4.34 8.84 -8.23
N TRP A 127 -5.50 8.74 -8.90
CA TRP A 127 -5.96 7.50 -9.50
C TRP A 127 -5.38 7.41 -10.91
N CYS A 128 -4.68 6.32 -11.19
CA CYS A 128 -4.01 6.12 -12.48
C CYS A 128 -4.44 4.80 -13.11
N ASP A 129 -4.77 4.83 -14.41
CA ASP A 129 -4.92 3.60 -15.18
C ASP A 129 -3.53 3.12 -15.64
N SER A 130 -3.49 1.97 -16.32
CA SER A 130 -2.24 1.36 -16.73
C SER A 130 -1.39 2.24 -17.65
N GLN A 131 -2.00 3.07 -18.48
CA GLN A 131 -1.29 3.97 -19.38
C GLN A 131 -0.78 5.21 -18.64
N GLU A 132 -1.60 5.76 -17.75
CA GLU A 132 -1.23 6.93 -16.95
C GLU A 132 -0.01 6.68 -16.06
N LEU A 133 0.22 5.43 -15.64
CA LEU A 133 1.40 5.07 -14.87
C LEU A 133 2.71 5.36 -15.60
N ASP A 134 2.74 5.18 -16.92
CA ASP A 134 3.94 5.45 -17.72
C ASP A 134 4.20 6.93 -17.93
N ALA A 135 3.20 7.79 -17.71
CA ALA A 135 3.30 9.22 -17.90
C ALA A 135 3.63 9.98 -16.61
N LEU A 136 3.79 9.30 -15.49
CA LEU A 136 4.09 9.95 -14.20
C LEU A 136 5.50 10.55 -14.19
N GLU A 137 5.61 11.75 -13.61
CA GLU A 137 6.87 12.45 -13.41
C GLU A 137 7.07 12.78 -11.92
N PRO A 138 8.18 12.39 -11.31
CA PRO A 138 9.23 11.52 -11.86
C PRO A 138 8.71 10.13 -12.19
N ALA A 139 9.41 9.41 -13.07
CA ALA A 139 8.98 8.10 -13.53
C ALA A 139 8.86 7.09 -12.37
N MET A 140 7.77 6.34 -12.37
CA MET A 140 7.56 5.26 -11.40
C MET A 140 8.50 4.09 -11.73
N SER A 141 9.03 3.40 -10.70
CA SER A 141 9.87 2.23 -10.92
C SER A 141 9.10 1.07 -11.58
N GLU A 142 9.81 0.25 -12.33
CA GLU A 142 9.20 -0.89 -13.02
C GLU A 142 8.61 -1.92 -12.04
N ALA A 143 9.24 -2.10 -10.88
CA ALA A 143 8.72 -3.00 -9.85
C ALA A 143 7.36 -2.53 -9.32
N VAL A 144 7.22 -1.25 -9.04
CA VAL A 144 5.95 -0.67 -8.56
C VAL A 144 4.89 -0.71 -9.66
N LYS A 145 5.26 -0.42 -10.92
CA LYS A 145 4.35 -0.55 -12.05
C LYS A 145 3.82 -1.97 -12.22
N PHE A 146 4.68 -2.97 -12.01
CA PHE A 146 4.25 -4.37 -12.05
C PHE A 146 3.15 -4.65 -11.04
N TYR A 147 3.33 -4.22 -9.80
CA TYR A 147 2.31 -4.39 -8.76
C TYR A 147 1.02 -3.63 -9.10
N CYS A 148 1.16 -2.40 -9.57
CA CYS A 148 0.01 -1.59 -9.98
C CYS A 148 -0.82 -2.28 -11.07
N ARG A 149 -0.15 -2.76 -12.11
CA ARG A 149 -0.83 -3.43 -13.23
C ARG A 149 -1.45 -4.75 -12.83
N THR A 150 -0.77 -5.51 -11.98
CA THR A 150 -1.32 -6.76 -11.46
C THR A 150 -2.57 -6.47 -10.62
N ALA A 151 -2.53 -5.45 -9.78
CA ALA A 151 -3.69 -5.03 -9.00
C ALA A 151 -4.86 -4.63 -9.88
N ILE A 152 -4.62 -3.81 -10.91
CA ILE A 152 -5.67 -3.39 -11.86
C ILE A 152 -6.32 -4.59 -12.54
N GLN A 153 -5.54 -5.62 -12.86
CA GLN A 153 -6.06 -6.83 -13.50
C GLN A 153 -6.88 -7.72 -12.56
N GLU A 154 -6.48 -7.79 -11.29
CA GLU A 154 -7.05 -8.75 -10.32
C GLU A 154 -8.20 -8.19 -9.48
N VAL A 155 -8.31 -6.88 -9.33
CA VAL A 155 -9.31 -6.24 -8.48
C VAL A 155 -10.60 -5.85 -9.20
#